data_4a6e2e01f2ee2e909b460e09c010c618
#
_entry.id   4a6e2e01f2ee2e909b460e09c010c618
#
_cell.length_a   1.000
_cell.length_b   1.000
_cell.length_c   1.000
_cell.angle_alpha   90.00
_cell.angle_beta   90.00
_cell.angle_gamma   90.00
#
_symmetry.space_group_name_H-M   'P 1'
#
loop_
_entity.id
_entity.type
_entity.pdbx_description
1 polymer ?
#
loop_
_entity_poly.entity_id
_entity_poly.type
_entity_poly.pdbx_seq_one_letter_code
_entity_poly.pdbx_strand_id
1 'polypeptide(L)'
;ALGIAQQIQQPVAVICSSGWALLNYYPAIAEAFYSNIPLVVLSADRPVYRIDIGDGQTIRQDHVFDRHLVYSAPLQQDVIHHTDAILQSNQQQLIPVPFQPEQLAEMQQAVQTYNASEIHQALSAAIEHQKPVHINIPMEEPLYNTIDKPTVALPVFSQNSKKKTVSFPSKAFSSLWNRASKKMILVGCL
;
A
#
# COMPACT_ATOMS: atom_id res chain seq x y z
N ALA A 1 3.91 -10.60 11.34
CA ALA A 1 4.44 -9.60 10.41
C ALA A 1 5.13 -8.46 11.15
N LEU A 2 4.44 -7.76 12.09
CA LEU A 2 4.99 -6.63 12.85
C LEU A 2 6.38 -6.94 13.48
N GLY A 3 6.46 -8.00 14.28
CA GLY A 3 7.72 -8.41 14.92
C GLY A 3 8.81 -8.81 13.92
N ILE A 4 8.46 -9.37 12.76
CA ILE A 4 9.42 -9.67 11.70
C ILE A 4 9.96 -8.36 11.13
N ALA A 5 9.10 -7.43 10.73
CA ALA A 5 9.50 -6.14 10.18
C ALA A 5 10.41 -5.36 11.15
N GLN A 6 10.09 -5.40 12.44
CA GLN A 6 10.89 -4.78 13.50
C GLN A 6 12.30 -5.40 13.60
N GLN A 7 12.41 -6.72 13.48
CA GLN A 7 13.70 -7.41 13.57
C GLN A 7 14.58 -7.21 12.34
N ILE A 8 13.99 -7.31 11.14
CA ILE A 8 14.77 -7.23 9.91
C ILE A 8 14.96 -5.80 9.39
N GLN A 9 14.23 -4.82 9.96
CA GLN A 9 14.22 -3.41 9.52
C GLN A 9 13.92 -3.25 8.02
N GLN A 10 13.01 -4.08 7.53
CA GLN A 10 12.57 -4.09 6.13
C GLN A 10 11.04 -4.20 6.08
N PRO A 11 10.41 -3.72 5.00
CA PRO A 11 8.98 -3.87 4.80
C PRO A 11 8.54 -5.33 4.81
N VAL A 12 7.47 -5.62 5.55
CA VAL A 12 6.84 -6.94 5.59
C VAL A 12 5.38 -6.78 5.18
N ALA A 13 4.97 -7.56 4.18
CA ALA A 13 3.59 -7.54 3.70
C ALA A 13 2.68 -8.44 4.56
N VAL A 14 1.46 -7.95 4.78
CA VAL A 14 0.33 -8.73 5.32
C VAL A 14 -0.83 -8.61 4.35
N ILE A 15 -1.53 -9.72 4.13
CA ILE A 15 -2.62 -9.81 3.16
C ILE A 15 -3.88 -10.26 3.87
N CYS A 16 -5.00 -9.64 3.56
CA CYS A 16 -6.31 -10.06 4.05
C CYS A 16 -7.39 -9.92 2.98
N SER A 17 -8.53 -10.57 3.24
CA SER A 17 -9.77 -10.35 2.51
C SER A 17 -10.39 -9.00 2.88
N SER A 18 -11.52 -8.66 2.24
CA SER A 18 -12.23 -7.40 2.43
C SER A 18 -12.93 -7.27 3.78
N GLY A 19 -13.37 -6.07 4.10
CA GLY A 19 -14.26 -5.77 5.21
C GLY A 19 -13.64 -5.91 6.58
N TRP A 20 -14.32 -6.63 7.45
CA TRP A 20 -13.91 -6.82 8.85
C TRP A 20 -12.51 -7.39 9.01
N ALA A 21 -12.04 -8.23 8.08
CA ALA A 21 -10.70 -8.80 8.12
C ALA A 21 -9.64 -7.71 8.15
N LEU A 22 -9.81 -6.67 7.34
CA LEU A 22 -8.91 -5.51 7.30
C LEU A 22 -8.90 -4.74 8.62
N LEU A 23 -10.08 -4.49 9.21
CA LEU A 23 -10.19 -3.71 10.45
C LEU A 23 -9.48 -4.38 11.64
N ASN A 24 -9.35 -5.71 11.65
CA ASN A 24 -8.61 -6.43 12.68
C ASN A 24 -7.10 -6.11 12.68
N TYR A 25 -6.58 -5.53 11.60
CA TYR A 25 -5.17 -5.12 11.53
C TYR A 25 -4.90 -3.76 12.17
N TYR A 26 -5.94 -2.97 12.47
CA TYR A 26 -5.77 -1.60 12.92
C TYR A 26 -4.87 -1.46 14.18
N PRO A 27 -4.99 -2.28 15.21
CA PRO A 27 -4.09 -2.19 16.36
C PRO A 27 -2.61 -2.36 15.97
N ALA A 28 -2.31 -3.31 15.07
CA ALA A 28 -0.95 -3.53 14.59
C ALA A 28 -0.45 -2.40 13.66
N ILE A 29 -1.33 -1.82 12.86
CA ILE A 29 -1.03 -0.66 12.00
C ILE A 29 -0.70 0.56 12.87
N ALA A 30 -1.51 0.84 13.89
CA ALA A 30 -1.28 1.94 14.81
C ALA A 30 0.07 1.77 15.55
N GLU A 31 0.36 0.58 16.07
CA GLU A 31 1.66 0.28 16.68
C GLU A 31 2.81 0.48 15.70
N ALA A 32 2.68 -0.03 14.47
CA ALA A 32 3.70 0.14 13.42
C ALA A 32 3.98 1.62 13.11
N PHE A 33 2.93 2.45 13.13
CA PHE A 33 3.05 3.88 12.84
C PHE A 33 3.85 4.62 13.92
N TYR A 34 3.56 4.37 15.21
CA TYR A 34 4.25 5.04 16.32
C TYR A 34 5.64 4.46 16.59
N SER A 35 5.84 3.19 16.28
CA SER A 35 7.12 2.50 16.48
C SER A 35 8.05 2.53 15.27
N ASN A 36 7.70 3.26 14.20
CA ASN A 36 8.47 3.36 12.95
C ASN A 36 8.82 1.99 12.35
N ILE A 37 7.80 1.14 12.19
CA ILE A 37 7.93 -0.20 11.63
C ILE A 37 7.29 -0.23 10.24
N PRO A 38 8.03 -0.57 9.16
CA PRO A 38 7.50 -0.62 7.82
C PRO A 38 6.61 -1.84 7.62
N LEU A 39 5.30 -1.63 7.64
CA LEU A 39 4.29 -2.66 7.39
C LEU A 39 3.53 -2.36 6.11
N VAL A 40 3.49 -3.29 5.17
CA VAL A 40 2.72 -3.15 3.92
C VAL A 40 1.43 -3.96 4.04
N VAL A 41 0.31 -3.27 4.18
CA VAL A 41 -1.00 -3.90 4.28
C VAL A 41 -1.62 -4.01 2.89
N LEU A 42 -1.90 -5.23 2.45
CA LEU A 42 -2.57 -5.53 1.19
C LEU A 42 -3.96 -6.05 1.52
N SER A 43 -5.00 -5.32 1.15
CA SER A 43 -6.37 -5.77 1.34
C SER A 43 -7.07 -6.00 0.00
N ALA A 44 -7.75 -7.13 -0.15
CA ALA A 44 -8.75 -7.25 -1.18
C ALA A 44 -9.92 -6.32 -0.85
N ASP A 45 -10.57 -5.78 -1.87
CA ASP A 45 -11.78 -5.00 -1.74
C ASP A 45 -12.83 -5.46 -2.74
N ARG A 46 -14.06 -5.08 -2.53
CA ARG A 46 -15.12 -5.23 -3.54
C ARG A 46 -14.99 -4.17 -4.61
N PRO A 47 -15.48 -4.43 -5.83
CA PRO A 47 -15.63 -3.40 -6.84
C PRO A 47 -16.44 -2.20 -6.32
N VAL A 48 -16.09 -1.01 -6.78
CA VAL A 48 -16.72 0.25 -6.31
C VAL A 48 -18.25 0.21 -6.36
N TYR A 49 -18.82 -0.45 -7.39
CA TYR A 49 -20.27 -0.55 -7.55
C TYR A 49 -20.97 -1.51 -6.56
N ARG A 50 -20.20 -2.29 -5.78
CA ARG A 50 -20.70 -3.16 -4.72
C ARG A 50 -20.58 -2.55 -3.34
N ILE A 51 -19.95 -1.40 -3.21
CA ILE A 51 -19.82 -0.69 -1.94
C ILE A 51 -21.15 -0.01 -1.61
N ASP A 52 -21.58 -0.10 -0.35
CA ASP A 52 -22.80 0.52 0.19
C ASP A 52 -24.15 -0.02 -0.34
N ILE A 53 -24.15 -1.18 -1.02
CA ILE A 53 -25.40 -1.81 -1.48
C ILE A 53 -25.82 -3.01 -0.63
N GLY A 54 -25.12 -3.28 0.48
CA GLY A 54 -25.43 -4.40 1.37
C GLY A 54 -24.73 -5.72 0.98
N ASP A 55 -23.74 -5.67 0.12
CA ASP A 55 -22.93 -6.85 -0.22
C ASP A 55 -22.10 -7.33 0.99
N GLY A 56 -21.94 -8.66 1.12
CA GLY A 56 -21.29 -9.28 2.27
C GLY A 56 -19.81 -8.91 2.39
N GLN A 57 -19.33 -8.69 3.61
CA GLN A 57 -17.95 -8.30 3.90
C GLN A 57 -17.49 -7.01 3.17
N THR A 58 -18.40 -6.08 2.96
CA THR A 58 -18.14 -4.83 2.27
C THR A 58 -18.20 -3.66 3.23
N ILE A 59 -17.15 -2.86 3.24
CA ILE A 59 -17.05 -1.60 3.98
C ILE A 59 -16.34 -0.56 3.09
N ARG A 60 -16.37 0.70 3.48
CA ARG A 60 -15.55 1.73 2.84
C ARG A 60 -14.11 1.57 3.29
N GLN A 61 -13.26 0.94 2.46
CA GLN A 61 -11.88 0.62 2.79
C GLN A 61 -10.89 1.72 2.39
N ASP A 62 -11.26 2.54 1.41
CA ASP A 62 -10.43 3.66 1.01
C ASP A 62 -10.15 4.57 2.20
N HIS A 63 -8.87 4.84 2.40
CA HIS A 63 -8.40 5.76 3.43
C HIS A 63 -8.82 5.41 4.88
N VAL A 64 -9.23 4.15 5.12
CA VAL A 64 -9.74 3.72 6.43
C VAL A 64 -8.72 3.86 7.57
N PHE A 65 -7.43 3.89 7.26
CA PHE A 65 -6.33 4.01 8.22
C PHE A 65 -5.52 5.30 8.10
N ASP A 66 -5.97 6.30 7.37
CA ASP A 66 -5.19 7.50 6.99
C ASP A 66 -4.43 8.17 8.13
N ARG A 67 -4.97 8.16 9.34
CA ARG A 67 -4.30 8.78 10.49
C ARG A 67 -3.09 8.00 10.99
N HIS A 68 -2.93 6.75 10.55
CA HIS A 68 -1.86 5.85 11.00
C HIS A 68 -1.14 5.20 9.82
N LEU A 69 -1.10 5.90 8.68
CA LEU A 69 -0.34 5.52 7.50
C LEU A 69 0.50 6.70 7.01
N VAL A 70 1.55 6.40 6.26
CA VAL A 70 2.27 7.42 5.49
C VAL A 70 1.83 7.46 4.03
N TYR A 71 1.17 6.42 3.55
CA TYR A 71 0.59 6.34 2.23
C TYR A 71 -0.57 5.36 2.16
N SER A 72 -1.62 5.75 1.47
CA SER A 72 -2.76 4.90 1.12
C SER A 72 -2.87 4.86 -0.41
N ALA A 73 -2.80 3.66 -0.98
CA ALA A 73 -2.83 3.41 -2.42
C ALA A 73 -4.14 2.70 -2.80
N PRO A 74 -5.19 3.41 -3.18
CA PRO A 74 -6.40 2.81 -3.73
C PRO A 74 -6.13 2.41 -5.18
N LEU A 75 -6.00 1.12 -5.46
CA LEU A 75 -5.81 0.63 -6.82
C LEU A 75 -7.11 0.69 -7.61
N GLN A 76 -6.98 0.83 -8.90
CA GLN A 76 -8.09 0.73 -9.84
C GLN A 76 -8.30 -0.72 -10.27
N GLN A 77 -9.57 -1.06 -10.48
CA GLN A 77 -9.97 -2.37 -10.93
C GLN A 77 -9.58 -2.62 -12.39
N ASP A 78 -9.18 -3.85 -12.70
CA ASP A 78 -8.97 -4.33 -14.07
C ASP A 78 -10.28 -4.22 -14.89
N VAL A 79 -10.23 -3.61 -16.06
CA VAL A 79 -11.40 -3.39 -16.90
C VAL A 79 -11.61 -4.46 -17.97
N ILE A 80 -10.56 -5.18 -18.36
CA ILE A 80 -10.68 -6.20 -19.43
C ILE A 80 -11.48 -7.43 -18.97
N HIS A 81 -11.28 -7.89 -17.75
CA HIS A 81 -11.87 -9.11 -17.24
C HIS A 81 -13.29 -8.93 -16.68
N HIS A 82 -13.80 -7.71 -16.62
CA HIS A 82 -15.07 -7.40 -15.93
C HIS A 82 -16.14 -6.78 -16.81
N THR A 83 -15.95 -6.74 -18.11
CA THR A 83 -16.87 -6.11 -19.06
C THR A 83 -18.30 -6.62 -18.92
N ASP A 84 -18.49 -7.92 -18.76
CA ASP A 84 -19.82 -8.53 -18.65
C ASP A 84 -20.50 -8.16 -17.33
N ALA A 85 -19.80 -8.19 -16.22
CA ALA A 85 -20.33 -7.82 -14.90
C ALA A 85 -20.65 -6.33 -14.83
N ILE A 86 -19.83 -5.46 -15.42
CA ILE A 86 -20.08 -4.01 -15.49
C ILE A 86 -21.29 -3.72 -16.35
N LEU A 87 -21.43 -4.40 -17.50
CA LEU A 87 -22.59 -4.25 -18.37
C LEU A 87 -23.90 -4.76 -17.72
N GLN A 88 -23.83 -5.86 -16.97
CA GLN A 88 -24.99 -6.44 -16.26
C GLN A 88 -25.42 -5.59 -15.06
N SER A 89 -24.51 -4.90 -14.39
CA SER A 89 -24.82 -4.12 -13.20
C SER A 89 -25.50 -2.78 -13.47
N ASN A 90 -25.75 -2.41 -14.74
CA ASN A 90 -26.28 -1.09 -15.15
C ASN A 90 -25.44 0.11 -14.68
N GLN A 91 -24.26 -0.10 -14.15
CA GLN A 91 -23.36 0.97 -13.76
C GLN A 91 -22.50 1.42 -14.94
N GLN A 92 -23.15 1.98 -15.95
CA GLN A 92 -22.58 2.49 -17.19
C GLN A 92 -21.54 3.61 -17.00
N GLN A 93 -21.25 3.98 -15.75
CA GLN A 93 -20.39 5.13 -15.44
C GLN A 93 -18.89 4.83 -15.58
N LEU A 94 -18.49 3.56 -15.54
CA LEU A 94 -17.08 3.20 -15.59
C LEU A 94 -16.56 3.01 -17.02
N ILE A 95 -17.43 2.58 -17.95
CA ILE A 95 -17.07 2.40 -19.36
C ILE A 95 -18.17 2.98 -20.25
N PRO A 96 -17.85 3.89 -21.16
CA PRO A 96 -18.82 4.41 -22.13
C PRO A 96 -19.37 3.28 -23.00
N VAL A 97 -20.68 3.18 -23.15
CA VAL A 97 -21.31 2.15 -23.99
C VAL A 97 -21.90 2.83 -25.23
N PRO A 98 -21.68 2.29 -26.44
CA PRO A 98 -20.82 1.16 -26.81
C PRO A 98 -19.33 1.51 -26.81
N PHE A 99 -18.48 0.60 -26.32
CA PHE A 99 -17.03 0.77 -26.35
C PHE A 99 -16.42 -0.04 -27.52
N GLN A 100 -15.31 0.47 -28.05
CA GLN A 100 -14.50 -0.23 -29.04
C GLN A 100 -13.40 -1.05 -28.32
N PRO A 101 -12.98 -2.22 -28.86
CA PRO A 101 -11.91 -3.02 -28.25
C PRO A 101 -10.60 -2.25 -28.02
N GLU A 102 -10.28 -1.33 -28.93
CA GLU A 102 -9.09 -0.48 -28.82
C GLU A 102 -9.17 0.44 -27.60
N GLN A 103 -10.33 1.03 -27.34
CA GLN A 103 -10.57 1.89 -26.16
C GLN A 103 -10.43 1.10 -24.88
N LEU A 104 -10.90 -0.14 -24.84
CA LEU A 104 -10.78 -1.00 -23.69
C LEU A 104 -9.31 -1.33 -23.39
N ALA A 105 -8.50 -1.58 -24.41
CA ALA A 105 -7.07 -1.84 -24.26
C ALA A 105 -6.32 -0.61 -23.75
N GLU A 106 -6.64 0.58 -24.24
CA GLU A 106 -6.08 1.84 -23.75
C GLU A 106 -6.46 2.09 -22.27
N MET A 107 -7.71 1.87 -21.91
CA MET A 107 -8.17 2.01 -20.53
C MET A 107 -7.46 1.02 -19.60
N GLN A 108 -7.30 -0.23 -20.03
CA GLN A 108 -6.56 -1.24 -19.27
C GLN A 108 -5.10 -0.85 -19.06
N GLN A 109 -4.45 -0.31 -20.08
CA GLN A 109 -3.08 0.16 -19.97
C GLN A 109 -2.96 1.36 -19.03
N ALA A 110 -3.94 2.27 -19.04
CA ALA A 110 -4.00 3.39 -18.12
C ALA A 110 -4.15 2.92 -16.67
N VAL A 111 -5.06 1.97 -16.42
CA VAL A 111 -5.24 1.32 -15.10
C VAL A 111 -3.94 0.67 -14.61
N GLN A 112 -3.28 -0.10 -15.46
CA GLN A 112 -2.01 -0.76 -15.11
C GLN A 112 -0.91 0.25 -14.77
N THR A 113 -0.82 1.32 -15.54
CA THR A 113 0.18 2.40 -15.32
C THR A 113 -0.10 3.10 -13.99
N TYR A 114 -1.36 3.43 -13.72
CA TYR A 114 -1.78 4.03 -12.46
C TYR A 114 -1.46 3.11 -11.27
N ASN A 115 -1.88 1.85 -11.34
CA ASN A 115 -1.65 0.89 -10.26
C ASN A 115 -0.15 0.66 -10.00
N ALA A 116 0.66 0.56 -11.05
CA ALA A 116 2.11 0.45 -10.90
C ALA A 116 2.72 1.67 -10.21
N SER A 117 2.25 2.87 -10.53
CA SER A 117 2.68 4.11 -9.87
C SER A 117 2.30 4.14 -8.40
N GLU A 118 1.04 3.80 -8.07
CA GLU A 118 0.54 3.75 -6.69
C GLU A 118 1.31 2.75 -5.82
N ILE A 119 1.54 1.55 -6.34
CA ILE A 119 2.33 0.53 -5.65
C ILE A 119 3.77 1.03 -5.43
N HIS A 120 4.37 1.65 -6.43
CA HIS A 120 5.72 2.20 -6.32
C HIS A 120 5.80 3.28 -5.24
N GLN A 121 4.83 4.21 -5.21
CA GLN A 121 4.77 5.27 -4.20
C GLN A 121 4.57 4.69 -2.79
N ALA A 122 3.66 3.73 -2.63
CA ALA A 122 3.43 3.07 -1.34
C ALA A 122 4.69 2.38 -0.82
N LEU A 123 5.36 1.56 -1.65
CA LEU A 123 6.57 0.86 -1.24
C LEU A 123 7.72 1.84 -0.95
N SER A 124 7.87 2.89 -1.74
CA SER A 124 8.87 3.93 -1.51
C SER A 124 8.62 4.65 -0.18
N ALA A 125 7.37 5.02 0.10
CA ALA A 125 6.99 5.66 1.35
C ALA A 125 7.24 4.76 2.57
N ALA A 126 6.90 3.47 2.48
CA ALA A 126 7.16 2.52 3.56
C ALA A 126 8.65 2.42 3.90
N ILE A 127 9.52 2.39 2.86
CA ILE A 127 10.97 2.29 3.03
C ILE A 127 11.57 3.61 3.53
N GLU A 128 11.17 4.73 2.95
CA GLU A 128 11.74 6.04 3.29
C GLU A 128 11.37 6.49 4.70
N HIS A 129 10.10 6.32 5.08
CA HIS A 129 9.59 6.78 6.36
C HIS A 129 9.64 5.70 7.45
N GLN A 130 9.96 4.44 7.10
CA GLN A 130 9.90 3.31 8.03
C GLN A 130 8.56 3.24 8.76
N LYS A 131 7.45 3.34 8.03
CA LYS A 131 6.09 3.40 8.57
C LYS A 131 5.12 2.57 7.72
N PRO A 132 3.94 2.24 8.26
CA PRO A 132 2.97 1.43 7.55
C PRO A 132 2.35 2.16 6.36
N VAL A 133 2.01 1.38 5.35
CA VAL A 133 1.26 1.78 4.15
C VAL A 133 0.13 0.78 3.90
N HIS A 134 -0.90 1.23 3.19
CA HIS A 134 -2.03 0.40 2.80
C HIS A 134 -2.21 0.42 1.28
N ILE A 135 -2.37 -0.74 0.68
CA ILE A 135 -2.70 -0.93 -0.73
C ILE A 135 -4.04 -1.64 -0.80
N ASN A 136 -5.06 -0.93 -1.27
CA ASN A 136 -6.42 -1.44 -1.41
C ASN A 136 -6.65 -1.93 -2.83
N ILE A 137 -7.06 -3.20 -2.98
CA ILE A 137 -7.08 -3.91 -4.26
C ILE A 137 -8.51 -4.35 -4.57
N PRO A 138 -9.27 -3.58 -5.38
CA PRO A 138 -10.60 -3.98 -5.78
C PRO A 138 -10.54 -5.19 -6.72
N MET A 139 -11.33 -6.22 -6.39
CA MET A 139 -11.38 -7.48 -7.12
C MET A 139 -12.82 -7.89 -7.39
N GLU A 140 -13.07 -8.40 -8.58
CA GLU A 140 -14.36 -9.03 -8.92
C GLU A 140 -14.44 -10.45 -8.40
N GLU A 141 -15.63 -10.92 -8.10
CA GLU A 141 -15.89 -12.32 -7.75
C GLU A 141 -16.89 -12.94 -8.74
N PRO A 142 -16.75 -14.23 -9.04
CA PRO A 142 -15.84 -15.21 -8.46
C PRO A 142 -14.46 -15.25 -9.13
N LEU A 143 -13.39 -15.45 -8.32
CA LEU A 143 -12.01 -15.60 -8.78
C LEU A 143 -11.59 -17.09 -8.75
N TYR A 144 -12.30 -17.96 -9.48
CA TYR A 144 -12.03 -19.40 -9.48
C TYR A 144 -11.07 -19.86 -10.58
N ASN A 145 -10.83 -19.02 -11.56
CA ASN A 145 -9.94 -19.35 -12.68
C ASN A 145 -8.48 -19.12 -12.31
N THR A 146 -7.62 -19.93 -12.89
CA THR A 146 -6.17 -19.79 -12.76
C THR A 146 -5.56 -19.50 -14.12
N ILE A 147 -4.44 -18.80 -14.14
CA ILE A 147 -3.64 -18.57 -15.34
C ILE A 147 -2.28 -19.23 -15.18
N ASP A 148 -1.78 -19.84 -16.27
CA ASP A 148 -0.48 -20.55 -16.26
C ASP A 148 0.70 -19.57 -16.23
N LYS A 149 0.52 -18.38 -16.78
CA LYS A 149 1.57 -17.35 -16.85
C LYS A 149 0.98 -15.97 -16.57
N PRO A 150 1.74 -15.08 -15.90
CA PRO A 150 1.33 -13.69 -15.78
C PRO A 150 1.12 -13.05 -17.15
N THR A 151 0.02 -12.33 -17.31
CA THR A 151 -0.32 -11.60 -18.55
C THR A 151 0.26 -10.18 -18.55
N VAL A 152 0.77 -9.72 -17.41
CA VAL A 152 1.33 -8.39 -17.21
C VAL A 152 2.81 -8.50 -16.87
N ALA A 153 3.65 -7.66 -17.50
CA ALA A 153 5.05 -7.54 -17.12
C ALA A 153 5.15 -6.88 -15.74
N LEU A 154 5.84 -7.54 -14.81
CA LEU A 154 6.07 -6.96 -13.49
C LEU A 154 7.06 -5.79 -13.62
N PRO A 155 6.71 -4.61 -13.12
CA PRO A 155 7.64 -3.48 -13.09
C PRO A 155 8.81 -3.80 -12.17
N VAL A 156 10.02 -3.44 -12.60
CA VAL A 156 11.22 -3.58 -11.76
C VAL A 156 11.23 -2.43 -10.74
N PHE A 157 11.08 -2.76 -9.48
CA PHE A 157 11.23 -1.80 -8.40
C PHE A 157 12.71 -1.48 -8.18
N SER A 158 13.14 -0.29 -8.55
CA SER A 158 14.51 0.19 -8.28
C SER A 158 14.51 1.02 -6.99
N GLN A 159 15.15 0.49 -5.97
CA GLN A 159 15.32 1.21 -4.71
C GLN A 159 16.46 2.21 -4.81
N ASN A 160 16.17 3.48 -4.94
CA ASN A 160 17.15 4.56 -4.75
C ASN A 160 17.35 4.82 -3.24
N SER A 161 17.90 3.87 -2.52
CA SER A 161 18.26 4.05 -1.12
C SER A 161 19.48 4.97 -1.02
N LYS A 162 19.26 6.27 -0.98
CA LYS A 162 20.25 7.17 -0.39
C LYS A 162 20.28 6.88 1.11
N LYS A 163 21.21 6.04 1.55
CA LYS A 163 21.54 5.99 2.98
C LYS A 163 21.89 7.41 3.40
N LYS A 164 21.04 8.03 4.22
CA LYS A 164 21.38 9.27 4.90
C LYS A 164 22.59 8.96 5.78
N THR A 165 23.78 9.24 5.30
CA THR A 165 24.97 9.27 6.16
C THR A 165 24.81 10.45 7.10
N VAL A 166 24.46 10.17 8.34
CA VAL A 166 24.46 11.17 9.41
C VAL A 166 25.92 11.52 9.63
N SER A 167 26.36 12.68 9.13
CA SER A 167 27.68 13.20 9.46
C SER A 167 27.62 13.76 10.88
N PHE A 168 28.33 13.14 11.79
CA PHE A 168 28.52 13.67 13.14
C PHE A 168 29.29 15.00 13.07
N PRO A 169 28.84 16.06 13.76
CA PRO A 169 29.61 17.31 13.86
C PRO A 169 30.81 17.08 14.79
N SER A 170 31.89 16.52 14.21
CA SER A 170 32.91 15.83 14.96
C SER A 170 33.77 16.70 15.86
N LYS A 171 34.18 17.91 15.46
CA LYS A 171 35.14 18.73 16.24
C LYS A 171 34.50 19.54 17.36
N ALA A 172 33.40 20.21 17.10
CA ALA A 172 32.70 21.04 18.10
C ALA A 172 32.10 20.17 19.20
N PHE A 173 31.46 19.03 18.83
CA PHE A 173 30.93 18.09 19.80
C PHE A 173 32.02 17.45 20.66
N SER A 174 33.11 16.98 20.05
CA SER A 174 34.23 16.39 20.79
C SER A 174 34.86 17.39 21.78
N SER A 175 34.97 18.65 21.40
CA SER A 175 35.48 19.70 22.30
C SER A 175 34.55 19.94 23.50
N LEU A 176 33.24 20.04 23.26
CA LEU A 176 32.25 20.19 24.33
C LEU A 176 32.22 18.97 25.24
N TRP A 177 32.20 17.78 24.67
CA TRP A 177 32.19 16.51 25.38
C TRP A 177 33.40 16.36 26.29
N ASN A 178 34.58 16.67 25.78
CA ASN A 178 35.83 16.51 26.55
C ASN A 178 36.00 17.56 27.67
N ARG A 179 35.39 18.74 27.55
CA ARG A 179 35.42 19.81 28.57
C ARG A 179 34.45 19.55 29.73
N ALA A 180 33.38 18.79 29.49
CA ALA A 180 32.38 18.56 30.53
C ALA A 180 32.90 17.58 31.63
N SER A 181 32.83 17.99 32.88
CA SER A 181 33.18 17.15 34.04
C SER A 181 32.14 16.09 34.34
N LYS A 182 30.86 16.34 34.01
CA LYS A 182 29.74 15.38 34.14
C LYS A 182 29.10 15.21 32.79
N LYS A 183 28.84 13.99 32.41
CA LYS A 183 28.27 13.61 31.10
C LYS A 183 27.05 12.75 31.30
N MET A 184 26.01 13.03 30.50
CA MET A 184 24.80 12.20 30.47
C MET A 184 24.44 11.97 28.98
N ILE A 185 24.14 10.74 28.63
CA ILE A 185 23.60 10.37 27.33
C ILE A 185 22.16 9.95 27.54
N LEU A 186 21.25 10.65 26.87
CA LEU A 186 19.85 10.26 26.80
C LEU A 186 19.62 9.57 25.45
N VAL A 187 19.22 8.31 25.49
CA VAL A 187 18.92 7.51 24.31
C VAL A 187 17.43 7.24 24.28
N GLY A 188 16.76 7.67 23.20
CA GLY A 188 15.38 7.32 22.93
C GLY A 188 15.26 6.15 21.95
N CYS A 189 14.03 5.79 21.59
CA CYS A 189 13.80 4.88 20.46
C CYS A 189 14.22 5.58 19.17
N LEU A 190 15.08 4.93 18.39
CA LEU A 190 15.50 5.34 17.05
C LEU A 190 14.61 4.67 16.03
#